data_599f7148b1a836373e37ac818295dbb2
#
_entry.id   599f7148b1a836373e37ac818295dbb2
#
_cell.length_a   1.000
_cell.length_b   1.000
_cell.length_c   1.000
_cell.angle_alpha   90.00
_cell.angle_beta   90.00
_cell.angle_gamma   90.00
#
_symmetry.space_group_name_H-M   'P 1'
#
loop_
_entity.id
_entity.type
_entity.pdbx_description
1 polymer ?
#
loop_
_entity_poly.entity_id
_entity_poly.type
_entity_poly.pdbx_seq_one_letter_code
_entity_poly.pdbx_strand_id
1 'polypeptide(L)'
;MPLVMRKAAKRMAEDKRVDLLDRILAAHQSFYDIRRDCLFEGRTFPAFAEYHTYGEKYVLVKRAKLWEVNTHDFMFFECVDELDEARLAEEISFMKEKAIRKVNAGPNHMSSALSLVIIANHATEEALKLAKKTRFHKEYRFGFRGWTDLRLAVVDLSLSASKGVVVNNAGKQLKEVISNNLALIEQGPQTRKVQE
;
A
#
# COMPACT_ATOMS: atom_id res chain seq x y z
N MET A 1 7.87 -34.44 -1.67
CA MET A 1 6.90 -33.89 -0.68
C MET A 1 5.50 -34.37 -1.09
N PRO A 2 4.72 -35.03 -0.23
CA PRO A 2 3.38 -35.55 -0.55
C PRO A 2 2.42 -34.44 -0.95
N LEU A 3 1.47 -34.75 -1.86
CA LEU A 3 0.48 -33.78 -2.38
C LEU A 3 -0.34 -33.11 -1.27
N VAL A 4 -0.66 -33.85 -0.22
CA VAL A 4 -1.40 -33.37 0.95
C VAL A 4 -0.60 -32.26 1.69
N MET A 5 0.70 -32.45 1.88
CA MET A 5 1.57 -31.45 2.52
C MET A 5 1.71 -30.19 1.67
N ARG A 6 1.77 -30.32 0.34
CA ARG A 6 1.79 -29.17 -0.56
C ARG A 6 0.49 -28.36 -0.50
N LYS A 7 -0.67 -29.01 -0.45
CA LYS A 7 -1.98 -28.35 -0.31
C LYS A 7 -2.11 -27.65 1.05
N ALA A 8 -1.67 -28.30 2.14
CA ALA A 8 -1.69 -27.69 3.46
C ALA A 8 -0.76 -26.46 3.55
N ALA A 9 0.47 -26.55 3.03
CA ALA A 9 1.41 -25.44 3.00
C ALA A 9 0.87 -24.26 2.17
N LYS A 10 0.26 -24.54 1.01
CA LYS A 10 -0.35 -23.49 0.16
C LYS A 10 -1.50 -22.79 0.88
N ARG A 11 -2.38 -23.54 1.56
CA ARG A 11 -3.49 -22.98 2.33
C ARG A 11 -3.00 -22.11 3.50
N MET A 12 -2.00 -22.56 4.24
CA MET A 12 -1.41 -21.78 5.34
C MET A 12 -0.77 -20.49 4.85
N ALA A 13 -0.10 -20.51 3.68
CA ALA A 13 0.50 -19.34 3.08
C ALA A 13 -0.56 -18.34 2.58
N GLU A 14 -1.66 -18.84 2.01
CA GLU A 14 -2.82 -18.02 1.61
C GLU A 14 -3.47 -17.37 2.83
N ASP A 15 -3.69 -18.14 3.90
CA ASP A 15 -4.24 -17.66 5.17
C ASP A 15 -3.38 -16.54 5.76
N LYS A 16 -2.03 -16.66 5.69
CA LYS A 16 -1.11 -15.64 6.21
C LYS A 16 -1.15 -14.33 5.42
N ARG A 17 -1.29 -14.40 4.09
CA ARG A 17 -1.45 -13.20 3.24
C ARG A 17 -2.75 -12.47 3.57
N VAL A 18 -3.83 -13.21 3.71
CA VAL A 18 -5.16 -12.66 4.04
C VAL A 18 -5.15 -12.04 5.42
N ASP A 19 -4.58 -12.72 6.44
CA ASP A 19 -4.47 -12.18 7.80
C ASP A 19 -3.66 -10.87 7.83
N LEU A 20 -2.53 -10.81 7.09
CA LEU A 20 -1.75 -9.57 7.01
C LEU A 20 -2.53 -8.45 6.31
N LEU A 21 -3.19 -8.74 5.20
CA LEU A 21 -4.04 -7.77 4.50
C LEU A 21 -5.13 -7.24 5.44
N ASP A 22 -5.84 -8.13 6.14
CA ASP A 22 -6.92 -7.77 7.06
C ASP A 22 -6.44 -6.87 8.20
N ARG A 23 -5.27 -7.15 8.76
CA ARG A 23 -4.65 -6.33 9.81
C ARG A 23 -4.24 -4.95 9.29
N ILE A 24 -3.64 -4.89 8.11
CA ILE A 24 -3.27 -3.60 7.50
C ILE A 24 -4.53 -2.77 7.25
N LEU A 25 -5.58 -3.37 6.70
CA LEU A 25 -6.84 -2.67 6.46
C LEU A 25 -7.50 -2.21 7.76
N ALA A 26 -7.51 -3.06 8.78
CA ALA A 26 -8.02 -2.69 10.11
C ALA A 26 -7.26 -1.49 10.72
N ALA A 27 -5.95 -1.39 10.50
CA ALA A 27 -5.15 -0.25 10.95
C ALA A 27 -5.51 1.07 10.23
N HIS A 28 -6.12 0.99 9.04
CA HIS A 28 -6.50 2.15 8.24
C HIS A 28 -8.00 2.51 8.31
N GLN A 29 -8.85 1.62 8.84
CA GLN A 29 -10.32 1.73 8.77
C GLN A 29 -10.89 3.01 9.40
N SER A 30 -10.19 3.66 10.34
CA SER A 30 -10.67 4.88 10.98
C SER A 30 -10.58 6.12 10.09
N PHE A 31 -9.78 6.08 9.01
CA PHE A 31 -9.49 7.23 8.16
C PHE A 31 -9.73 6.99 6.67
N TYR A 32 -9.72 5.72 6.24
CA TYR A 32 -9.82 5.33 4.84
C TYR A 32 -11.16 4.70 4.52
N ASP A 33 -11.73 5.06 3.38
CA ASP A 33 -12.82 4.33 2.76
C ASP A 33 -12.26 3.07 2.10
N ILE A 34 -12.57 1.90 2.68
CA ILE A 34 -12.01 0.61 2.27
C ILE A 34 -13.03 -0.18 1.46
N ARG A 35 -12.61 -0.69 0.31
CA ARG A 35 -13.38 -1.59 -0.55
C ARG A 35 -12.62 -2.87 -0.78
N ARG A 36 -13.29 -4.00 -0.62
CA ARG A 36 -12.79 -5.34 -0.96
C ARG A 36 -13.17 -5.70 -2.38
N ASP A 37 -12.40 -6.57 -3.01
CA ASP A 37 -12.64 -7.08 -4.36
C ASP A 37 -12.94 -5.95 -5.37
N CYS A 38 -12.12 -4.91 -5.32
CA CYS A 38 -12.33 -3.69 -6.08
C CYS A 38 -11.94 -3.88 -7.55
N LEU A 39 -12.90 -3.78 -8.46
CA LEU A 39 -12.64 -3.74 -9.90
C LEU A 39 -12.19 -2.34 -10.31
N PHE A 40 -10.99 -2.23 -10.87
CA PHE A 40 -10.44 -0.98 -11.38
C PHE A 40 -9.64 -1.21 -12.67
N GLU A 41 -9.96 -0.49 -13.75
CA GLU A 41 -9.30 -0.58 -15.06
C GLU A 41 -9.16 -2.03 -15.58
N GLY A 42 -10.20 -2.85 -15.38
CA GLY A 42 -10.25 -4.24 -15.83
C GLY A 42 -9.51 -5.24 -14.94
N ARG A 43 -8.98 -4.81 -13.79
CA ARG A 43 -8.32 -5.67 -12.78
C ARG A 43 -9.09 -5.66 -11.47
N THR A 44 -9.17 -6.82 -10.84
CA THR A 44 -9.73 -6.95 -9.49
C THR A 44 -8.61 -6.96 -8.48
N PHE A 45 -8.64 -6.00 -7.56
CA PHE A 45 -7.73 -5.90 -6.44
C PHE A 45 -8.37 -6.50 -5.18
N PRO A 46 -7.68 -7.32 -4.38
CA PRO A 46 -8.19 -7.85 -3.11
C PRO A 46 -8.72 -6.77 -2.18
N ALA A 47 -8.09 -5.60 -2.19
CA ALA A 47 -8.59 -4.42 -1.50
C ALA A 47 -8.10 -3.12 -2.17
N PHE A 48 -8.86 -2.08 -1.96
CA PHE A 48 -8.54 -0.70 -2.29
C PHE A 48 -8.98 0.19 -1.14
N ALA A 49 -8.15 1.15 -0.77
CA ALA A 49 -8.47 2.13 0.26
C ALA A 49 -8.19 3.54 -0.23
N GLU A 50 -9.08 4.48 0.05
CA GLU A 50 -8.89 5.88 -0.32
C GLU A 50 -9.15 6.80 0.86
N TYR A 51 -8.34 7.86 0.93
CA TYR A 51 -8.45 8.89 1.96
C TYR A 51 -8.37 10.27 1.32
N HIS A 52 -9.24 11.15 1.77
CA HIS A 52 -9.32 12.52 1.26
C HIS A 52 -9.29 13.50 2.43
N THR A 53 -8.34 14.41 2.42
CA THR A 53 -8.30 15.52 3.35
C THR A 53 -8.61 16.81 2.61
N TYR A 54 -9.58 17.54 3.15
CA TYR A 54 -9.93 18.89 2.72
C TYR A 54 -9.49 19.84 3.84
N GLY A 55 -8.43 20.59 3.60
CA GLY A 55 -7.88 21.53 4.58
C GLY A 55 -8.14 22.98 4.19
N GLU A 56 -8.67 23.79 5.12
CA GLU A 56 -8.70 25.24 4.98
C GLU A 56 -7.48 25.82 5.71
N LYS A 57 -6.58 26.51 4.99
CA LYS A 57 -5.53 27.31 5.64
C LYS A 57 -6.07 28.67 5.98
N TYR A 58 -6.28 28.96 7.25
CA TYR A 58 -6.58 30.30 7.73
C TYR A 58 -5.27 31.12 7.83
N VAL A 59 -5.14 32.19 7.04
CA VAL A 59 -4.12 33.23 7.28
C VAL A 59 -4.77 34.30 8.14
N LEU A 60 -4.11 34.69 9.21
CA LEU A 60 -4.58 35.62 10.24
C LEU A 60 -4.87 37.08 9.76
N VAL A 61 -5.18 37.28 8.49
CA VAL A 61 -5.53 38.61 7.95
C VAL A 61 -6.95 38.56 7.39
N LYS A 62 -7.80 39.38 7.94
CA LYS A 62 -9.27 39.43 7.81
C LYS A 62 -9.88 39.55 6.41
N ARG A 63 -9.15 39.35 5.31
CA ARG A 63 -9.67 39.56 3.93
C ARG A 63 -9.10 38.65 2.84
N ALA A 64 -8.31 37.65 3.14
CA ALA A 64 -7.86 36.70 2.14
C ALA A 64 -8.68 35.41 2.25
N LYS A 65 -9.54 35.13 1.25
CA LYS A 65 -10.10 33.80 1.02
C LYS A 65 -8.94 32.83 0.86
N LEU A 66 -8.83 31.95 1.79
CA LEU A 66 -7.75 30.98 1.89
C LEU A 66 -7.94 29.85 0.92
N TRP A 67 -6.83 29.30 0.53
CA TRP A 67 -6.76 28.23 -0.42
C TRP A 67 -7.17 26.95 0.29
N GLU A 68 -8.20 26.29 -0.22
CA GLU A 68 -8.48 24.91 0.12
C GLU A 68 -7.31 24.07 -0.36
N VAL A 69 -6.79 23.23 0.50
CA VAL A 69 -5.68 22.33 0.18
C VAL A 69 -6.19 20.92 0.26
N ASN A 70 -6.28 20.25 -0.89
CA ASN A 70 -6.77 18.90 -0.98
C ASN A 70 -5.60 17.91 -1.12
N THR A 71 -5.53 16.97 -0.19
CA THR A 71 -4.57 15.87 -0.23
C THR A 71 -5.33 14.55 -0.33
N HIS A 72 -4.87 13.66 -1.18
CA HIS A 72 -5.49 12.36 -1.42
C HIS A 72 -4.49 11.23 -1.27
N ASP A 73 -4.93 10.10 -0.75
CA ASP A 73 -4.17 8.84 -0.76
C ASP A 73 -5.03 7.73 -1.36
N PHE A 74 -4.51 7.04 -2.36
CA PHE A 74 -5.15 5.92 -3.04
C PHE A 74 -4.27 4.70 -2.90
N MET A 75 -4.70 3.73 -2.11
CA MET A 75 -3.92 2.56 -1.77
C MET A 75 -4.52 1.30 -2.40
N PHE A 76 -3.74 0.65 -3.27
CA PHE A 76 -4.07 -0.61 -3.92
C PHE A 76 -3.32 -1.75 -3.24
N PHE A 77 -4.01 -2.86 -3.03
CA PHE A 77 -3.44 -4.06 -2.41
C PHE A 77 -3.46 -5.22 -3.40
N GLU A 78 -2.36 -5.97 -3.46
CA GLU A 78 -2.22 -7.19 -4.22
C GLU A 78 -1.74 -8.33 -3.32
N CYS A 79 -2.23 -9.54 -3.58
CA CYS A 79 -1.80 -10.76 -2.93
C CYS A 79 -1.35 -11.77 -3.98
N VAL A 80 -0.07 -12.18 -3.93
CA VAL A 80 0.52 -13.05 -4.94
C VAL A 80 1.26 -14.22 -4.31
N ASP A 81 1.38 -15.34 -5.03
CA ASP A 81 2.21 -16.45 -4.56
C ASP A 81 3.69 -16.14 -4.76
N GLU A 82 4.06 -15.73 -5.97
CA GLU A 82 5.42 -15.41 -6.36
C GLU A 82 5.46 -14.01 -6.99
N LEU A 83 6.47 -13.23 -6.61
CA LEU A 83 6.74 -11.91 -7.17
C LEU A 83 8.15 -11.87 -7.73
N ASP A 84 8.28 -11.85 -9.04
CA ASP A 84 9.52 -11.60 -9.74
C ASP A 84 9.64 -10.15 -10.23
N GLU A 85 10.80 -9.79 -10.80
CA GLU A 85 11.07 -8.45 -11.32
C GLU A 85 10.12 -8.06 -12.45
N ALA A 86 9.80 -8.98 -13.35
CA ALA A 86 8.95 -8.71 -14.52
C ALA A 86 7.53 -8.37 -14.06
N ARG A 87 6.95 -9.20 -13.19
CA ARG A 87 5.64 -8.94 -12.61
C ARG A 87 5.60 -7.63 -11.85
N LEU A 88 6.59 -7.34 -11.02
CA LEU A 88 6.66 -6.07 -10.30
C LEU A 88 6.75 -4.88 -11.25
N ALA A 89 7.50 -4.99 -12.36
CA ALA A 89 7.59 -3.94 -13.36
C ALA A 89 6.23 -3.68 -14.03
N GLU A 90 5.45 -4.72 -14.32
CA GLU A 90 4.07 -4.60 -14.83
C GLU A 90 3.15 -3.89 -13.83
N GLU A 91 3.24 -4.24 -12.54
CA GLU A 91 2.46 -3.58 -11.48
C GLU A 91 2.81 -2.09 -11.37
N ILE A 92 4.10 -1.76 -11.41
CA ILE A 92 4.57 -0.37 -11.38
C ILE A 92 4.07 0.40 -12.62
N SER A 93 4.10 -0.22 -13.81
CA SER A 93 3.58 0.39 -15.05
C SER A 93 2.08 0.67 -14.93
N PHE A 94 1.31 -0.32 -14.43
CA PHE A 94 -0.11 -0.15 -14.18
C PHE A 94 -0.39 1.05 -13.26
N MET A 95 0.37 1.19 -12.17
CA MET A 95 0.21 2.33 -11.25
C MET A 95 0.47 3.66 -11.93
N LYS A 96 1.51 3.74 -12.77
CA LYS A 96 1.90 4.97 -13.48
C LYS A 96 0.95 5.35 -14.61
N GLU A 97 0.32 4.39 -15.28
CA GLU A 97 -0.46 4.59 -16.50
C GLU A 97 -1.98 4.56 -16.26
N LYS A 98 -2.43 3.67 -15.36
CA LYS A 98 -3.85 3.43 -15.10
C LYS A 98 -4.27 4.00 -13.76
N ALA A 99 -3.63 3.61 -12.64
CA ALA A 99 -4.03 4.05 -11.31
C ALA A 99 -3.90 5.57 -11.15
N ILE A 100 -2.96 6.21 -11.84
CA ILE A 100 -2.80 7.67 -11.87
C ILE A 100 -4.07 8.42 -12.31
N ARG A 101 -5.01 7.75 -13.01
CA ARG A 101 -6.27 8.34 -13.44
C ARG A 101 -7.24 8.59 -12.29
N LYS A 102 -7.02 7.98 -11.12
CA LYS A 102 -7.75 8.31 -9.88
C LYS A 102 -7.47 9.74 -9.42
N VAL A 103 -6.31 10.28 -9.77
CA VAL A 103 -5.89 11.61 -9.32
C VAL A 103 -6.57 12.68 -10.15
N ASN A 104 -7.40 13.49 -9.49
CA ASN A 104 -7.98 14.69 -10.06
C ASN A 104 -7.21 15.91 -9.57
N ALA A 105 -6.25 16.38 -10.39
CA ALA A 105 -5.44 17.56 -10.09
C ALA A 105 -6.21 18.87 -10.41
N GLY A 106 -7.28 19.10 -9.65
CA GLY A 106 -8.10 20.34 -9.71
C GLY A 106 -7.36 21.59 -9.20
N PRO A 107 -8.04 22.76 -9.15
CA PRO A 107 -7.43 24.01 -8.72
C PRO A 107 -6.85 23.97 -7.30
N ASN A 108 -7.48 23.25 -6.40
CA ASN A 108 -7.13 23.17 -4.98
C ASN A 108 -6.29 21.92 -4.64
N HIS A 109 -5.92 21.11 -5.65
CA HIS A 109 -5.11 19.93 -5.43
C HIS A 109 -3.69 20.32 -5.00
N MET A 110 -3.22 19.74 -3.89
CA MET A 110 -1.87 19.94 -3.38
C MET A 110 -1.00 18.72 -3.61
N SER A 111 -1.48 17.54 -3.19
CA SER A 111 -0.74 16.30 -3.39
C SER A 111 -1.65 15.08 -3.41
N SER A 112 -1.20 14.06 -4.13
CA SER A 112 -1.78 12.72 -4.04
C SER A 112 -0.68 11.69 -3.84
N ALA A 113 -0.96 10.68 -3.02
CA ALA A 113 -0.17 9.47 -2.97
C ALA A 113 -0.89 8.37 -3.75
N LEU A 114 -0.16 7.69 -4.63
CA LEU A 114 -0.55 6.40 -5.17
C LEU A 114 0.25 5.35 -4.43
N SER A 115 -0.41 4.55 -3.62
CA SER A 115 0.23 3.53 -2.80
C SER A 115 -0.07 2.15 -3.39
N LEU A 116 0.95 1.32 -3.58
CA LEU A 116 0.81 -0.08 -3.95
C LEU A 116 1.47 -0.95 -2.90
N VAL A 117 0.69 -1.83 -2.28
CA VAL A 117 1.15 -2.80 -1.30
C VAL A 117 0.98 -4.19 -1.90
N ILE A 118 2.08 -4.89 -2.12
CA ILE A 118 2.08 -6.27 -2.63
C ILE A 118 2.51 -7.21 -1.51
N ILE A 119 1.65 -8.18 -1.17
CA ILE A 119 1.91 -9.22 -0.19
C ILE A 119 2.19 -10.51 -0.95
N ALA A 120 3.43 -10.94 -0.96
CA ALA A 120 3.90 -12.15 -1.65
C ALA A 120 4.25 -13.26 -0.65
N ASN A 121 3.98 -14.52 -1.01
CA ASN A 121 4.55 -15.63 -0.25
C ASN A 121 6.07 -15.64 -0.40
N HIS A 122 6.56 -15.33 -1.60
CA HIS A 122 7.97 -15.17 -1.88
C HIS A 122 8.19 -14.08 -2.94
N ALA A 123 9.22 -13.25 -2.74
CA ALA A 123 9.66 -12.25 -3.71
C ALA A 123 11.13 -12.45 -4.05
N THR A 124 11.46 -12.38 -5.34
CA THR A 124 12.87 -12.50 -5.77
C THR A 124 13.70 -11.30 -5.31
N GLU A 125 15.00 -11.51 -5.17
CA GLU A 125 15.92 -10.43 -4.77
C GLU A 125 15.90 -9.27 -5.78
N GLU A 126 15.74 -9.57 -7.07
CA GLU A 126 15.62 -8.60 -8.15
C GLU A 126 14.35 -7.75 -7.99
N ALA A 127 13.22 -8.39 -7.68
CA ALA A 127 11.97 -7.68 -7.40
C ALA A 127 12.13 -6.75 -6.18
N LEU A 128 12.75 -7.21 -5.09
CA LEU A 128 12.98 -6.39 -3.91
C LEU A 128 13.94 -5.22 -4.20
N LYS A 129 14.97 -5.44 -5.02
CA LYS A 129 15.87 -4.37 -5.50
C LYS A 129 15.14 -3.35 -6.37
N LEU A 130 14.29 -3.81 -7.29
CA LEU A 130 13.45 -2.95 -8.13
C LEU A 130 12.49 -2.13 -7.26
N ALA A 131 11.79 -2.76 -6.30
CA ALA A 131 10.91 -2.07 -5.36
C ALA A 131 11.61 -0.91 -4.67
N LYS A 132 12.77 -1.17 -4.07
CA LYS A 132 13.56 -0.16 -3.34
C LYS A 132 14.04 0.99 -4.21
N LYS A 133 14.39 0.72 -5.48
CA LYS A 133 14.90 1.72 -6.44
C LYS A 133 13.79 2.50 -7.14
N THR A 134 12.55 1.99 -7.14
CA THR A 134 11.43 2.60 -7.84
C THR A 134 11.19 4.02 -7.35
N ARG A 135 11.11 4.95 -8.31
CA ARG A 135 10.76 6.35 -8.08
C ARG A 135 9.75 6.78 -9.12
N PHE A 136 8.76 7.49 -8.68
CA PHE A 136 7.82 8.16 -9.58
C PHE A 136 7.26 9.38 -8.86
N HIS A 137 7.43 10.51 -9.50
CA HIS A 137 6.92 11.81 -9.10
C HIS A 137 6.35 12.49 -10.32
N LYS A 138 5.13 12.97 -10.24
CA LYS A 138 4.46 13.67 -11.33
C LYS A 138 3.92 14.98 -10.82
N GLU A 139 4.40 16.08 -11.36
CA GLU A 139 3.86 17.41 -11.14
C GLU A 139 2.73 17.72 -12.12
N TYR A 140 1.77 18.51 -11.66
CA TYR A 140 0.67 18.99 -12.49
C TYR A 140 0.80 20.48 -12.71
N ARG A 141 0.80 20.92 -14.01
CA ARG A 141 0.96 22.30 -14.43
C ARG A 141 2.17 22.96 -13.76
N PHE A 142 3.36 22.37 -13.90
CA PHE A 142 4.61 22.89 -13.33
C PHE A 142 4.52 23.10 -11.80
N GLY A 143 3.85 22.20 -11.08
CA GLY A 143 3.66 22.29 -9.64
C GLY A 143 2.50 23.18 -9.16
N PHE A 144 1.92 24.02 -10.02
CA PHE A 144 0.79 24.90 -9.64
C PHE A 144 -0.47 24.15 -9.22
N ARG A 145 -0.60 22.87 -9.61
CA ARG A 145 -1.67 21.96 -9.21
C ARG A 145 -1.16 20.76 -8.45
N GLY A 146 -0.06 20.97 -7.71
CA GLY A 146 0.52 19.97 -6.85
C GLY A 146 1.16 18.81 -7.59
N TRP A 147 1.29 17.67 -6.90
CA TRP A 147 2.03 16.51 -7.41
C TRP A 147 1.41 15.18 -6.96
N THR A 148 1.93 14.11 -7.55
CA THR A 148 1.63 12.72 -7.15
C THR A 148 2.92 11.93 -7.03
N ASP A 149 3.06 11.21 -5.93
CA ASP A 149 4.14 10.27 -5.67
C ASP A 149 3.63 8.83 -5.67
N LEU A 150 4.43 7.90 -6.21
CA LEU A 150 4.19 6.46 -6.05
C LEU A 150 4.89 5.96 -4.79
N ARG A 151 4.08 5.46 -3.85
CA ARG A 151 4.54 4.73 -2.66
C ARG A 151 4.43 3.23 -2.95
N LEU A 152 5.52 2.52 -2.79
CA LEU A 152 5.58 1.08 -3.05
C LEU A 152 6.05 0.35 -1.81
N ALA A 153 5.30 -0.69 -1.44
CA ALA A 153 5.67 -1.65 -0.40
C ALA A 153 5.54 -3.07 -0.94
N VAL A 154 6.57 -3.86 -0.81
CA VAL A 154 6.59 -5.30 -1.10
C VAL A 154 6.84 -6.04 0.20
N VAL A 155 5.98 -7.01 0.49
CA VAL A 155 6.11 -7.91 1.63
C VAL A 155 6.45 -9.30 1.12
N ASP A 156 7.59 -9.83 1.56
CA ASP A 156 8.00 -11.22 1.35
C ASP A 156 7.76 -12.00 2.64
N LEU A 157 6.73 -12.83 2.66
CA LEU A 157 6.33 -13.64 3.81
C LEU A 157 7.26 -14.83 4.09
N SER A 158 8.21 -15.12 3.19
CA SER A 158 9.27 -16.12 3.41
C SER A 158 10.37 -15.60 4.33
N LEU A 159 10.45 -14.28 4.52
CA LEU A 159 11.41 -13.60 5.37
C LEU A 159 10.76 -13.15 6.69
N SER A 160 11.59 -12.89 7.70
CA SER A 160 11.12 -12.32 8.98
C SER A 160 10.59 -10.89 8.79
N ALA A 161 9.72 -10.42 9.69
CA ALA A 161 9.13 -9.09 9.66
C ALA A 161 10.18 -7.96 9.56
N SER A 162 11.36 -8.15 10.15
CA SER A 162 12.45 -7.16 10.10
C SER A 162 13.09 -7.03 8.72
N LYS A 163 13.04 -8.08 7.88
CA LYS A 163 13.68 -8.14 6.56
C LYS A 163 12.67 -8.22 5.41
N GLY A 164 11.48 -8.78 5.67
CA GLY A 164 10.48 -9.09 4.67
C GLY A 164 9.70 -7.88 4.13
N VAL A 165 9.87 -6.68 4.71
CA VAL A 165 9.17 -5.48 4.25
C VAL A 165 10.14 -4.51 3.57
N VAL A 166 10.04 -4.42 2.26
CA VAL A 166 10.84 -3.53 1.42
C VAL A 166 9.95 -2.42 0.85
N VAL A 167 10.38 -1.17 1.00
CA VAL A 167 9.67 0.00 0.50
C VAL A 167 10.58 0.90 -0.31
N ASN A 168 9.99 1.65 -1.25
CA ASN A 168 10.70 2.73 -1.91
C ASN A 168 10.82 3.97 -0.99
N ASN A 169 11.53 5.00 -1.45
CA ASN A 169 11.76 6.20 -0.63
C ASN A 169 10.46 6.93 -0.26
N ALA A 170 9.48 7.00 -1.17
CA ALA A 170 8.18 7.62 -0.91
C ALA A 170 7.29 6.80 0.02
N GLY A 171 7.47 5.46 0.05
CA GLY A 171 6.68 4.52 0.85
C GLY A 171 7.16 4.29 2.28
N LYS A 172 8.12 5.05 2.79
CA LYS A 172 8.69 4.84 4.14
C LYS A 172 7.64 4.78 5.26
N GLN A 173 6.59 5.57 5.14
CA GLN A 173 5.49 5.60 6.12
C GLN A 173 4.71 4.27 6.18
N LEU A 174 4.63 3.53 5.06
CA LEU A 174 3.95 2.23 5.01
C LEU A 174 4.74 1.15 5.76
N LYS A 175 6.07 1.30 5.82
CA LYS A 175 6.95 0.26 6.37
C LYS A 175 6.63 -0.06 7.83
N GLU A 176 6.43 0.96 8.65
CA GLU A 176 6.20 0.79 10.08
C GLU A 176 4.90 0.03 10.34
N VAL A 177 3.80 0.48 9.73
CA VAL A 177 2.49 -0.16 9.88
C VAL A 177 2.54 -1.62 9.42
N ILE A 178 3.13 -1.89 8.25
CA ILE A 178 3.20 -3.24 7.69
C ILE A 178 4.10 -4.13 8.55
N SER A 179 5.29 -3.66 8.92
CA SER A 179 6.24 -4.45 9.72
C SER A 179 5.69 -4.80 11.11
N ASN A 180 5.01 -3.85 11.76
CA ASN A 180 4.38 -4.09 13.06
C ASN A 180 3.27 -5.16 12.97
N ASN A 181 2.41 -5.08 11.95
CA ASN A 181 1.37 -6.08 11.74
C ASN A 181 1.93 -7.46 11.37
N LEU A 182 2.99 -7.51 10.56
CA LEU A 182 3.67 -8.77 10.23
C LEU A 182 4.32 -9.40 11.46
N ALA A 183 4.97 -8.60 12.31
CA ALA A 183 5.56 -9.08 13.56
C ALA A 183 4.50 -9.67 14.53
N LEU A 184 3.31 -9.09 14.58
CA LEU A 184 2.21 -9.63 15.38
C LEU A 184 1.75 -11.01 14.88
N ILE A 185 1.74 -11.22 13.56
CA ILE A 185 1.41 -12.53 12.97
C ILE A 185 2.48 -13.57 13.33
N GLU A 186 3.77 -13.17 13.30
CA GLU A 186 4.89 -14.08 13.63
C GLU A 186 4.89 -14.51 15.11
N GLN A 187 4.44 -13.63 16.01
CA GLN A 187 4.34 -13.94 17.44
C GLN A 187 3.18 -14.90 17.79
N GLY A 188 2.23 -15.11 16.86
CA GLY A 188 1.04 -15.93 17.10
C GLY A 188 0.08 -15.32 18.11
N PRO A 189 -1.06 -15.96 18.40
CA PRO A 189 -2.00 -15.48 19.38
C PRO A 189 -1.36 -15.47 20.77
N GLN A 190 -1.18 -14.29 21.35
CA GLN A 190 -0.75 -14.18 22.75
C GLN A 190 -1.82 -14.81 23.64
N THR A 191 -1.52 -15.98 24.19
CA THR A 191 -2.34 -16.59 25.26
C THR A 191 -2.31 -15.61 26.43
N ARG A 192 -3.39 -14.85 26.63
CA ARG A 192 -3.57 -14.10 27.87
C ARG A 192 -3.49 -15.11 29.01
N LYS A 193 -2.37 -15.12 29.76
CA LYS A 193 -2.35 -15.74 31.08
C LYS A 193 -3.33 -14.94 31.94
N VAL A 194 -4.52 -15.52 32.14
CA VAL A 194 -5.41 -15.08 33.20
C VAL A 194 -4.64 -15.36 34.50
N GLN A 195 -4.20 -14.33 35.17
CA GLN A 195 -3.72 -14.44 36.54
C GLN A 195 -4.96 -14.69 37.40
N GLU A 196 -5.03 -15.89 37.97
CA GLU A 196 -5.90 -16.20 39.07
C GLU A 196 -5.44 -15.49 40.36
#